data_f7dec560cf9a26e1457fb1b1d7709def
#
_entry.id   f7dec560cf9a26e1457fb1b1d7709def
#
_cell.length_a   1.000
_cell.length_b   1.000
_cell.length_c   1.000
_cell.angle_alpha   90.00
_cell.angle_beta   90.00
_cell.angle_gamma   90.00
#
_symmetry.space_group_name_H-M   'P 1'
#
loop_
_entity.id
_entity.type
_entity.pdbx_description
1 polymer ?
#
loop_
_entity_poly.entity_id
_entity_poly.type
_entity_poly.pdbx_seq_one_letter_code
_entity_poly.pdbx_strand_id
1 'polypeptide(L)'
;RVCEEIRAVSSAPIIMITAKSGEDDVIAGLDAGADDYIIKPFSPRVLMARIRANLRNAGGTGTGSAGTIKIGEDIVIDNDKLTVTKKGSLIPLTKNEFMIFSKMASRPEKTWTRDELINHALGYEYEGFERSIDSYIKNIRKKLADPEHENGYIKTVHGFGYRISE
;
A
#
# COMPACT_ATOMS: atom_id res chain seq x y z
N ARG A 1 -2.19 0.35 -18.55
CA ARG A 1 -2.90 -0.67 -19.33
C ARG A 1 -2.37 -2.06 -19.04
N VAL A 2 -1.11 -2.43 -19.41
CA VAL A 2 -0.55 -3.78 -19.11
C VAL A 2 -0.58 -4.09 -17.61
N CYS A 3 -0.19 -3.14 -16.77
CA CYS A 3 -0.21 -3.31 -15.31
C CYS A 3 -1.63 -3.57 -14.79
N GLU A 4 -2.61 -2.81 -15.25
CA GLU A 4 -4.03 -2.98 -14.90
C GLU A 4 -4.57 -4.35 -15.35
N GLU A 5 -4.19 -4.80 -16.56
CA GLU A 5 -4.59 -6.11 -17.08
C GLU A 5 -4.01 -7.25 -16.24
N ILE A 6 -2.72 -7.17 -15.87
CA ILE A 6 -2.09 -8.15 -14.97
C ILE A 6 -2.76 -8.11 -13.59
N ARG A 7 -3.02 -6.92 -13.05
CA ARG A 7 -3.64 -6.76 -11.72
C ARG A 7 -5.06 -7.29 -11.66
N ALA A 8 -5.79 -7.26 -12.77
CA ALA A 8 -7.14 -7.81 -12.85
C ALA A 8 -7.18 -9.34 -12.64
N VAL A 9 -6.08 -10.05 -12.93
CA VAL A 9 -6.01 -11.52 -12.87
C VAL A 9 -4.96 -12.06 -11.89
N SER A 10 -4.15 -11.20 -11.27
CA SER A 10 -3.04 -11.61 -10.41
C SER A 10 -2.76 -10.63 -9.28
N SER A 11 -2.48 -11.15 -8.09
CA SER A 11 -1.98 -10.41 -6.93
C SER A 11 -0.45 -10.41 -6.82
N ALA A 12 0.26 -10.96 -7.80
CA ALA A 12 1.72 -11.00 -7.79
C ALA A 12 2.31 -9.57 -7.72
N PRO A 13 3.44 -9.37 -7.02
CA PRO A 13 4.13 -8.09 -7.00
C PRO A 13 4.53 -7.65 -8.41
N ILE A 14 4.21 -6.40 -8.76
CA ILE A 14 4.53 -5.80 -10.06
C ILE A 14 5.53 -4.67 -9.84
N ILE A 15 6.73 -4.80 -10.41
CA ILE A 15 7.75 -3.74 -10.40
C ILE A 15 7.84 -3.17 -11.81
N MET A 16 7.51 -1.89 -11.97
CA MET A 16 7.64 -1.21 -13.26
C MET A 16 9.06 -0.69 -13.47
N ILE A 17 9.66 -0.99 -14.63
CA ILE A 17 10.99 -0.51 -15.01
C ILE A 17 10.85 0.36 -16.26
N THR A 18 11.27 1.62 -16.18
CA THR A 18 11.05 2.60 -17.26
C THR A 18 12.14 3.67 -17.32
N ALA A 19 12.24 4.34 -18.48
CA ALA A 19 13.09 5.52 -18.66
C ALA A 19 12.41 6.83 -18.20
N LYS A 20 11.09 6.77 -17.95
CA LYS A 20 10.33 7.93 -17.47
C LYS A 20 10.65 8.19 -16.01
N SER A 21 11.10 9.41 -15.71
CA SER A 21 11.62 9.81 -14.39
C SER A 21 10.81 10.90 -13.71
N GLY A 22 9.72 11.35 -14.35
CA GLY A 22 8.82 12.35 -13.77
C GLY A 22 8.03 11.79 -12.59
N GLU A 23 7.80 12.59 -11.56
CA GLU A 23 6.98 12.23 -10.42
C GLU A 23 5.57 11.78 -10.86
N ASP A 24 4.98 12.48 -11.83
CA ASP A 24 3.66 12.14 -12.38
C ASP A 24 3.65 10.76 -13.07
N ASP A 25 4.75 10.36 -13.73
CA ASP A 25 4.87 9.04 -14.36
C ASP A 25 4.95 7.91 -13.31
N VAL A 26 5.66 8.18 -12.20
CA VAL A 26 5.73 7.25 -11.06
C VAL A 26 4.36 7.09 -10.43
N ILE A 27 3.68 8.19 -10.15
CA ILE A 27 2.32 8.22 -9.59
C ILE A 27 1.36 7.45 -10.50
N ALA A 28 1.38 7.71 -11.81
CA ALA A 28 0.54 7.00 -12.78
C ALA A 28 0.81 5.49 -12.81
N GLY A 29 2.08 5.07 -12.65
CA GLY A 29 2.45 3.66 -12.55
C GLY A 29 1.87 2.98 -11.32
N LEU A 30 1.95 3.63 -10.17
CA LEU A 30 1.40 3.13 -8.91
C LEU A 30 -0.13 3.15 -8.91
N ASP A 31 -0.75 4.18 -9.47
CA ASP A 31 -2.21 4.27 -9.66
C ASP A 31 -2.75 3.16 -10.58
N ALA A 32 -1.94 2.71 -11.55
CA ALA A 32 -2.25 1.56 -12.39
C ALA A 32 -2.11 0.20 -11.68
N GLY A 33 -1.72 0.20 -10.39
CA GLY A 33 -1.61 -0.99 -9.55
C GLY A 33 -0.22 -1.62 -9.47
N ALA A 34 0.84 -0.91 -9.87
CA ALA A 34 2.21 -1.37 -9.60
C ALA A 34 2.52 -1.29 -8.09
N ASP A 35 3.34 -2.23 -7.62
CA ASP A 35 3.81 -2.24 -6.23
C ASP A 35 5.11 -1.43 -6.06
N ASP A 36 5.88 -1.27 -7.12
CA ASP A 36 7.13 -0.51 -7.10
C ASP A 36 7.48 0.00 -8.50
N TYR A 37 8.42 0.96 -8.54
CA TYR A 37 8.81 1.66 -9.76
C TYR A 37 10.33 1.89 -9.78
N ILE A 38 11.00 1.52 -10.86
CA ILE A 38 12.44 1.69 -11.03
C ILE A 38 12.72 2.50 -12.29
N ILE A 39 13.47 3.58 -12.14
CA ILE A 39 13.87 4.48 -13.23
C ILE A 39 15.20 4.01 -13.83
N LYS A 40 15.28 3.97 -15.16
CA LYS A 40 16.54 3.74 -15.87
C LYS A 40 17.37 5.04 -15.95
N PRO A 41 18.71 4.95 -15.81
CA PRO A 41 19.54 3.77 -15.56
C PRO A 41 19.51 3.33 -14.09
N PHE A 42 19.51 2.04 -13.81
CA PHE A 42 19.55 1.47 -12.47
C PHE A 42 20.67 0.44 -12.36
N SER A 43 21.18 0.21 -11.15
CA SER A 43 22.11 -0.88 -10.92
C SER A 43 21.37 -2.19 -10.67
N PRO A 44 21.90 -3.35 -11.12
CA PRO A 44 21.32 -4.66 -10.81
C PRO A 44 21.14 -4.88 -9.30
N ARG A 45 22.02 -4.29 -8.47
CA ARG A 45 21.95 -4.37 -7.01
C ARG A 45 20.68 -3.70 -6.47
N VAL A 46 20.31 -2.54 -7.01
CA VAL A 46 19.07 -1.83 -6.64
C VAL A 46 17.85 -2.66 -7.05
N LEU A 47 17.82 -3.18 -8.28
CA LEU A 47 16.74 -4.05 -8.73
C LEU A 47 16.57 -5.27 -7.81
N MET A 48 17.67 -5.97 -7.49
CA MET A 48 17.62 -7.14 -6.62
C MET A 48 17.18 -6.80 -5.19
N ALA A 49 17.55 -5.63 -4.67
CA ALA A 49 17.10 -5.15 -3.36
C ALA A 49 15.59 -4.94 -3.35
N ARG A 50 15.03 -4.29 -4.38
CA ARG A 50 13.59 -4.05 -4.53
C ARG A 50 12.79 -5.34 -4.74
N ILE A 51 13.29 -6.27 -5.56
CA ILE A 51 12.67 -7.59 -5.72
C ILE A 51 12.59 -8.30 -4.36
N ARG A 52 13.70 -8.34 -3.60
CA ARG A 52 13.71 -8.96 -2.26
C ARG A 52 12.76 -8.26 -1.29
N ALA A 53 12.68 -6.92 -1.32
CA ALA A 53 11.75 -6.16 -0.48
C ALA A 53 10.29 -6.51 -0.81
N ASN A 54 9.97 -6.61 -2.10
CA ASN A 54 8.64 -6.99 -2.53
C ASN A 54 8.30 -8.47 -2.28
N LEU A 55 9.29 -9.37 -2.26
CA LEU A 55 9.08 -10.80 -1.98
C LEU A 55 9.15 -11.16 -0.49
N ARG A 56 9.94 -10.46 0.33
CA ARG A 56 10.14 -10.77 1.77
C ARG A 56 8.84 -10.92 2.55
N ASN A 57 7.83 -10.14 2.22
CA ASN A 57 6.58 -10.14 2.93
C ASN A 57 5.51 -11.04 2.27
N ALA A 58 5.83 -11.70 1.17
CA ALA A 58 5.01 -12.79 0.64
C ALA A 58 5.16 -14.07 1.50
N GLY A 59 6.18 -14.11 2.36
CA GLY A 59 6.52 -15.23 3.24
C GLY A 59 6.25 -15.03 4.74
N GLY A 60 5.45 -14.05 5.14
CA GLY A 60 4.83 -14.04 6.48
C GLY A 60 5.73 -13.84 7.70
N THR A 61 6.83 -13.07 7.62
CA THR A 61 7.61 -12.66 8.80
C THR A 61 7.62 -11.15 8.97
N GLY A 62 6.43 -10.55 9.00
CA GLY A 62 6.27 -9.17 9.46
C GLY A 62 6.09 -9.15 10.97
N THR A 63 6.91 -8.38 11.68
CA THR A 63 6.71 -7.99 13.08
C THR A 63 5.52 -7.03 13.19
N GLY A 64 4.37 -7.49 12.77
CA GLY A 64 3.08 -6.84 12.99
C GLY A 64 2.29 -7.70 13.97
N SER A 65 1.59 -7.09 14.88
CA SER A 65 0.73 -7.72 15.87
C SER A 65 0.03 -8.95 15.27
N ALA A 66 0.39 -10.15 15.73
CA ALA A 66 -0.30 -11.36 15.36
C ALA A 66 -1.78 -11.20 15.76
N GLY A 67 -2.68 -11.39 14.82
CA GLY A 67 -4.11 -11.36 15.13
C GLY A 67 -4.95 -10.51 14.16
N THR A 68 -6.19 -10.45 14.49
CA THR A 68 -7.23 -9.74 13.74
C THR A 68 -7.41 -8.32 14.30
N ILE A 69 -7.39 -7.31 13.45
CA ILE A 69 -7.71 -5.92 13.79
C ILE A 69 -9.09 -5.60 13.21
N LYS A 70 -9.93 -4.93 13.98
CA LYS A 70 -11.24 -4.45 13.52
C LYS A 70 -11.24 -2.92 13.46
N ILE A 71 -11.81 -2.36 12.42
CA ILE A 71 -12.10 -0.94 12.28
C ILE A 71 -13.60 -0.79 12.17
N GLY A 72 -14.22 -0.19 13.20
CA GLY A 72 -15.66 -0.20 13.35
C GLY A 72 -16.24 -1.61 13.35
N GLU A 73 -17.45 -1.75 12.83
CA GLU A 73 -18.12 -3.07 12.70
C GLU A 73 -17.90 -3.71 11.33
N ASP A 74 -17.43 -2.93 10.36
CA ASP A 74 -17.45 -3.30 8.95
C ASP A 74 -16.16 -3.94 8.46
N ILE A 75 -14.99 -3.48 8.96
CA ILE A 75 -13.69 -3.90 8.43
C ILE A 75 -12.98 -4.83 9.39
N VAL A 76 -12.51 -5.94 8.85
CA VAL A 76 -11.67 -6.91 9.55
C VAL A 76 -10.37 -7.11 8.77
N ILE A 77 -9.25 -6.87 9.43
CA ILE A 77 -7.90 -7.09 8.90
C ILE A 77 -7.35 -8.33 9.59
N ASP A 78 -7.04 -9.35 8.81
CA ASP A 78 -6.40 -10.58 9.28
C ASP A 78 -4.92 -10.54 8.88
N ASN A 79 -4.07 -10.28 9.87
CA ASN A 79 -2.62 -10.15 9.64
C ASN A 79 -1.95 -11.49 9.36
N ASP A 80 -2.53 -12.60 9.80
CA ASP A 80 -1.97 -13.94 9.57
C ASP A 80 -2.25 -14.39 8.13
N LYS A 81 -3.43 -14.04 7.60
CA LYS A 81 -3.82 -14.35 6.21
C LYS A 81 -3.47 -13.24 5.22
N LEU A 82 -3.03 -12.07 5.71
CA LEU A 82 -2.78 -10.86 4.92
C LEU A 82 -4.02 -10.46 4.09
N THR A 83 -5.20 -10.50 4.71
CA THR A 83 -6.47 -10.20 4.06
C THR A 83 -7.22 -9.10 4.78
N VAL A 84 -7.99 -8.35 4.01
CA VAL A 84 -8.95 -7.37 4.52
C VAL A 84 -10.33 -7.76 4.02
N THR A 85 -11.28 -7.82 4.93
CA THR A 85 -12.70 -8.00 4.57
C THR A 85 -13.50 -6.79 5.02
N LYS A 86 -14.50 -6.44 4.24
CA LYS A 86 -15.46 -5.38 4.54
C LYS A 86 -16.87 -5.94 4.43
N LYS A 87 -17.64 -5.86 5.52
CA LYS A 87 -18.98 -6.46 5.61
C LYS A 87 -18.99 -7.93 5.16
N GLY A 88 -17.92 -8.66 5.51
CA GLY A 88 -17.70 -10.07 5.13
C GLY A 88 -17.17 -10.33 3.72
N SER A 89 -17.09 -9.30 2.86
CA SER A 89 -16.57 -9.43 1.49
C SER A 89 -15.07 -9.12 1.45
N LEU A 90 -14.30 -9.96 0.74
CA LEU A 90 -12.85 -9.76 0.59
C LEU A 90 -12.54 -8.52 -0.25
N ILE A 91 -11.64 -7.67 0.25
CA ILE A 91 -11.15 -6.49 -0.45
C ILE A 91 -9.78 -6.83 -1.08
N PRO A 92 -9.63 -6.74 -2.40
CA PRO A 92 -8.40 -7.12 -3.10
C PRO A 92 -7.33 -6.00 -2.99
N LEU A 93 -6.71 -5.89 -1.82
CA LEU A 93 -5.56 -5.00 -1.64
C LEU A 93 -4.30 -5.63 -2.23
N THR A 94 -3.43 -4.80 -2.83
CA THR A 94 -2.07 -5.23 -3.13
C THR A 94 -1.29 -5.38 -1.82
N LYS A 95 -0.13 -6.02 -1.87
CA LYS A 95 0.71 -6.21 -0.71
C LYS A 95 1.05 -4.90 0.00
N ASN A 96 1.49 -3.89 -0.75
CA ASN A 96 1.87 -2.61 -0.16
C ASN A 96 0.67 -1.84 0.39
N GLU A 97 -0.47 -1.89 -0.29
CA GLU A 97 -1.73 -1.34 0.23
C GLU A 97 -2.13 -2.02 1.55
N PHE A 98 -2.01 -3.36 1.62
CA PHE A 98 -2.28 -4.10 2.86
C PHE A 98 -1.32 -3.68 3.97
N MET A 99 -0.01 -3.61 3.71
CA MET A 99 1.00 -3.22 4.69
C MET A 99 0.75 -1.81 5.24
N ILE A 100 0.42 -0.85 4.37
CA ILE A 100 0.10 0.52 4.75
C ILE A 100 -1.16 0.54 5.61
N PHE A 101 -2.23 -0.11 5.15
CA PHE A 101 -3.52 -0.09 5.82
C PHE A 101 -3.48 -0.80 7.18
N SER A 102 -2.88 -1.99 7.26
CA SER A 102 -2.68 -2.72 8.50
C SER A 102 -1.83 -1.93 9.51
N LYS A 103 -0.77 -1.26 9.03
CA LYS A 103 0.05 -0.38 9.88
C LYS A 103 -0.76 0.75 10.49
N MET A 104 -1.57 1.41 9.69
CA MET A 104 -2.43 2.50 10.17
C MET A 104 -3.45 1.97 11.18
N ALA A 105 -4.07 0.83 10.90
CA ALA A 105 -5.06 0.20 11.74
C ALA A 105 -4.50 -0.32 13.08
N SER A 106 -3.22 -0.62 13.16
CA SER A 106 -2.57 -1.06 14.40
C SER A 106 -2.59 0.00 15.51
N ARG A 107 -2.72 1.28 15.13
CA ARG A 107 -2.90 2.43 16.04
C ARG A 107 -3.81 3.46 15.37
N PRO A 108 -5.13 3.30 15.39
CA PRO A 108 -6.07 4.15 14.67
C PRO A 108 -6.00 5.62 15.11
N GLU A 109 -5.74 5.88 16.37
CA GLU A 109 -5.59 7.24 16.92
C GLU A 109 -4.35 7.99 16.40
N LYS A 110 -3.33 7.24 15.95
CA LYS A 110 -2.06 7.84 15.53
C LYS A 110 -2.20 8.44 14.13
N THR A 111 -1.70 9.68 13.97
CA THR A 111 -1.39 10.24 12.66
C THR A 111 -0.03 9.73 12.20
N TRP A 112 -0.02 8.98 11.11
CA TRP A 112 1.17 8.43 10.50
C TRP A 112 1.69 9.39 9.43
N THR A 113 2.98 9.69 9.46
CA THR A 113 3.62 10.49 8.42
C THR A 113 3.76 9.67 7.13
N ARG A 114 3.96 10.35 5.99
CA ARG A 114 4.21 9.67 4.71
C ARG A 114 5.44 8.79 4.77
N ASP A 115 6.52 9.30 5.38
CA ASP A 115 7.79 8.57 5.54
C ASP A 115 7.62 7.32 6.41
N GLU A 116 6.91 7.40 7.52
CA GLU A 116 6.66 6.24 8.37
C GLU A 116 5.92 5.13 7.62
N LEU A 117 4.93 5.49 6.80
CA LEU A 117 4.13 4.52 6.03
C LEU A 117 4.93 3.92 4.89
N ILE A 118 5.67 4.75 4.13
CA ILE A 118 6.45 4.28 3.00
C ILE A 118 7.61 3.39 3.46
N ASN A 119 8.30 3.78 4.52
CA ASN A 119 9.39 2.99 5.11
C ASN A 119 8.89 1.65 5.64
N HIS A 120 7.68 1.60 6.19
CA HIS A 120 7.08 0.36 6.64
C HIS A 120 6.75 -0.59 5.48
N ALA A 121 6.17 -0.07 4.39
CA ALA A 121 5.72 -0.87 3.25
C ALA A 121 6.87 -1.27 2.31
N LEU A 122 7.81 -0.35 2.05
CA LEU A 122 8.85 -0.49 1.03
C LEU A 122 10.27 -0.61 1.60
N GLY A 123 10.46 -0.28 2.89
CA GLY A 123 11.75 -0.32 3.59
C GLY A 123 12.51 0.99 3.54
N TYR A 124 13.49 1.14 4.46
CA TYR A 124 14.28 2.36 4.64
C TYR A 124 15.22 2.71 3.47
N GLU A 125 15.48 1.77 2.56
CA GLU A 125 16.31 2.00 1.36
C GLU A 125 15.48 2.49 0.16
N TYR A 126 14.21 2.86 0.40
CA TYR A 126 13.35 3.35 -0.67
C TYR A 126 13.68 4.80 -1.01
N GLU A 127 14.33 5.00 -2.14
CA GLU A 127 14.64 6.32 -2.73
C GLU A 127 13.52 6.81 -3.67
N GLY A 128 12.28 6.43 -3.40
CA GLY A 128 11.12 6.87 -4.16
C GLY A 128 10.57 8.20 -3.66
N PHE A 129 9.67 8.79 -4.45
CA PHE A 129 9.01 10.03 -4.07
C PHE A 129 8.05 9.81 -2.90
N GLU A 130 8.09 10.68 -1.88
CA GLU A 130 7.18 10.66 -0.72
C GLU A 130 5.70 10.65 -1.14
N ARG A 131 5.38 11.30 -2.27
CA ARG A 131 4.03 11.33 -2.82
C ARG A 131 3.51 9.99 -3.35
N SER A 132 4.38 8.99 -3.53
CA SER A 132 3.93 7.65 -3.89
C SER A 132 2.96 7.07 -2.87
N ILE A 133 3.06 7.47 -1.59
CA ILE A 133 2.12 7.06 -0.55
C ILE A 133 0.70 7.57 -0.82
N ASP A 134 0.56 8.76 -1.38
CA ASP A 134 -0.74 9.37 -1.67
C ASP A 134 -1.51 8.54 -2.72
N SER A 135 -0.80 7.91 -3.68
CA SER A 135 -1.37 6.97 -4.64
C SER A 135 -1.86 5.68 -3.97
N TYR A 136 -1.07 5.10 -3.06
CA TYR A 136 -1.54 3.93 -2.30
C TYR A 136 -2.77 4.26 -1.46
N ILE A 137 -2.78 5.40 -0.76
CA ILE A 137 -3.94 5.85 0.03
C ILE A 137 -5.17 6.06 -0.85
N LYS A 138 -5.01 6.69 -2.01
CA LYS A 138 -6.08 6.87 -3.00
C LYS A 138 -6.67 5.53 -3.45
N ASN A 139 -5.80 4.55 -3.77
CA ASN A 139 -6.22 3.22 -4.19
C ASN A 139 -6.92 2.43 -3.07
N ILE A 140 -6.40 2.49 -1.84
CA ILE A 140 -7.04 1.89 -0.68
C ILE A 140 -8.43 2.50 -0.46
N ARG A 141 -8.54 3.83 -0.47
CA ARG A 141 -9.83 4.53 -0.33
C ARG A 141 -10.82 4.09 -1.40
N LYS A 142 -10.39 3.99 -2.67
CA LYS A 142 -11.24 3.55 -3.78
C LYS A 142 -11.76 2.12 -3.56
N LYS A 143 -10.91 1.22 -3.06
CA LYS A 143 -11.28 -0.18 -2.81
C LYS A 143 -12.16 -0.36 -1.58
N LEU A 144 -12.02 0.51 -0.59
CA LEU A 144 -12.82 0.55 0.63
C LEU A 144 -14.08 1.44 0.51
N ALA A 145 -14.28 2.11 -0.63
CA ALA A 145 -15.40 3.06 -0.80
C ALA A 145 -16.73 2.46 -0.37
N ASP A 146 -17.51 3.23 0.36
CA ASP A 146 -18.81 2.86 0.87
C ASP A 146 -19.74 4.09 0.84
N PRO A 147 -20.92 4.01 0.19
CA PRO A 147 -21.89 5.09 0.22
C PRO A 147 -22.37 5.48 1.62
N GLU A 148 -22.29 4.55 2.59
CA GLU A 148 -22.69 4.78 3.99
C GLU A 148 -21.59 5.46 4.82
N HIS A 149 -20.35 5.52 4.30
CA HIS A 149 -19.20 6.16 4.94
C HIS A 149 -18.65 7.29 4.06
N GLU A 150 -19.36 8.42 4.01
CA GLU A 150 -18.98 9.60 3.20
C GLU A 150 -17.55 10.09 3.47
N ASN A 151 -17.08 9.99 4.72
CA ASN A 151 -15.73 10.41 5.11
C ASN A 151 -14.65 9.33 4.89
N GLY A 152 -15.06 8.11 4.48
CA GLY A 152 -14.17 6.97 4.31
C GLY A 152 -13.44 6.54 5.61
N TYR A 153 -12.69 5.44 5.52
CA TYR A 153 -11.96 4.86 6.66
C TYR A 153 -10.56 5.45 6.88
N ILE A 154 -10.09 6.29 5.97
CA ILE A 154 -8.78 6.96 6.08
C ILE A 154 -8.97 8.47 5.97
N LYS A 155 -8.53 9.19 6.99
CA LYS A 155 -8.58 10.66 7.06
C LYS A 155 -7.21 11.25 6.75
N THR A 156 -7.20 12.30 5.92
CA THR A 156 -6.00 13.12 5.69
C THR A 156 -5.87 14.13 6.83
N VAL A 157 -4.70 14.18 7.45
CA VAL A 157 -4.31 15.24 8.39
C VAL A 157 -3.38 16.18 7.64
N HIS A 158 -3.90 17.29 7.19
CA HIS A 158 -3.18 18.24 6.34
C HIS A 158 -1.85 18.68 6.97
N GLY A 159 -0.78 18.65 6.19
CA GLY A 159 0.58 18.98 6.64
C GLY A 159 1.29 17.88 7.41
N PHE A 160 0.62 16.79 7.79
CA PHE A 160 1.20 15.70 8.59
C PHE A 160 1.17 14.32 7.91
N GLY A 161 0.00 13.88 7.45
CA GLY A 161 -0.11 12.54 6.87
C GLY A 161 -1.52 11.98 6.94
N TYR A 162 -1.65 10.73 7.43
CA TYR A 162 -2.89 9.98 7.40
C TYR A 162 -3.16 9.26 8.72
N ARG A 163 -4.43 9.04 9.04
CA ARG A 163 -4.88 8.20 10.16
C ARG A 163 -6.17 7.46 9.80
N ILE A 164 -6.49 6.44 10.58
CA ILE A 164 -7.80 5.78 10.49
C ILE A 164 -8.88 6.74 11.01
N SER A 165 -10.02 6.74 10.34
CA SER A 165 -11.27 7.38 10.77
C SER A 165 -12.19 6.29 11.30
N GLU A 166 -12.63 6.41 12.52
CA GLU A 166 -13.74 5.64 13.07
C GLU A 166 -15.06 6.30 12.72
#